data_0f4748300ed2bdd8f3631aa834b936b5
#
_entry.id   0f4748300ed2bdd8f3631aa834b936b5
#
_cell.length_a   1.000
_cell.length_b   1.000
_cell.length_c   1.000
_cell.angle_alpha   90.00
_cell.angle_beta   90.00
_cell.angle_gamma   90.00
#
_symmetry.space_group_name_H-M   'P 1'
#
loop_
_entity.id
_entity.type
_entity.pdbx_description
1 polymer ?
#
loop_
_entity_poly.entity_id
_entity_poly.type
_entity_poly.pdbx_seq_one_letter_code
_entity_poly.pdbx_strand_id
1 'polypeptide(L)'
;MKIKITAEQANQRVDKFIKRWIKEAPLSFIYKLFRQKDVKVNGKKVDIKYILQDGDTLFIYLKPDLLEKFKKDYVEKPISTPLDIIYEDKNIVVVNKPRGLLIHSDGKDSKFTLANMLTSYLIQKGEFNPNNSYGFVPGPCHRLDRNTTGIVICAKNLPAMQELLALFRDRTQIKKSYTALVYGKLNGSGTINIPLLKDADKGMVRAGTLKEGAKTAITEYKRVKQFSNTALVNVELLTGRTHQIRAHFALIGHPVVGDGKYGNFEINKEFEDLYGLKSQFLHAATFSFLKIDGALSYLSGMTFEAPLPDNLRKILSDLS
;
A
#
# COMPACT_ATOMS: atom_id res chain seq x y z
N MET A 1 -15.70 -25.41 -18.17
CA MET A 1 -16.34 -24.19 -17.67
C MET A 1 -16.14 -23.05 -18.68
N LYS A 2 -17.08 -22.11 -18.79
CA LYS A 2 -17.04 -20.98 -19.76
C LYS A 2 -17.18 -19.67 -18.98
N ILE A 3 -16.27 -18.73 -19.20
CA ILE A 3 -16.24 -17.41 -18.55
C ILE A 3 -16.16 -16.35 -19.64
N LYS A 4 -17.10 -15.40 -19.67
CA LYS A 4 -17.01 -14.22 -20.53
C LYS A 4 -16.20 -13.15 -19.79
N ILE A 5 -15.11 -12.72 -20.38
CA ILE A 5 -14.22 -11.69 -19.82
C ILE A 5 -14.86 -10.32 -20.02
N THR A 6 -14.96 -9.56 -18.96
CA THR A 6 -15.44 -8.17 -18.96
C THR A 6 -14.27 -7.19 -19.03
N ALA A 7 -14.54 -5.93 -19.34
CA ALA A 7 -13.53 -4.86 -19.33
C ALA A 7 -12.74 -4.79 -18.02
N GLU A 8 -13.40 -5.05 -16.88
CA GLU A 8 -12.76 -5.08 -15.55
C GLU A 8 -11.80 -6.26 -15.38
N GLN A 9 -11.96 -7.32 -16.16
CA GLN A 9 -11.17 -8.55 -16.10
C GLN A 9 -10.12 -8.64 -17.21
N ALA A 10 -10.19 -7.75 -18.19
CA ALA A 10 -9.28 -7.68 -19.33
C ALA A 10 -7.87 -7.16 -18.92
N ASN A 11 -6.99 -7.07 -19.91
CA ASN A 11 -5.63 -6.53 -19.78
C ASN A 11 -4.74 -7.24 -18.74
N GLN A 12 -4.96 -8.54 -18.56
CA GLN A 12 -4.14 -9.39 -17.69
C GLN A 12 -3.80 -10.72 -18.34
N ARG A 13 -2.72 -11.35 -17.90
CA ARG A 13 -2.34 -12.68 -18.37
C ARG A 13 -3.36 -13.72 -17.91
N VAL A 14 -3.69 -14.64 -18.81
CA VAL A 14 -4.66 -15.72 -18.56
C VAL A 14 -4.22 -16.64 -17.41
N ASP A 15 -2.92 -16.92 -17.25
CA ASP A 15 -2.41 -17.72 -16.13
C ASP A 15 -2.61 -17.03 -14.77
N LYS A 16 -2.43 -15.70 -14.74
CA LYS A 16 -2.65 -14.90 -13.53
C LYS A 16 -4.13 -14.83 -13.16
N PHE A 17 -5.00 -14.71 -14.16
CA PHE A 17 -6.44 -14.79 -13.98
C PHE A 17 -6.83 -16.14 -13.37
N ILE A 18 -6.42 -17.26 -13.98
CA ILE A 18 -6.72 -18.61 -13.50
C ILE A 18 -6.17 -18.83 -12.09
N LYS A 19 -4.92 -18.42 -11.81
CA LYS A 19 -4.31 -18.59 -10.46
C LYS A 19 -5.07 -17.83 -9.37
N ARG A 20 -5.59 -16.65 -9.67
CA ARG A 20 -6.41 -15.91 -8.71
C ARG A 20 -7.78 -16.56 -8.49
N TRP A 21 -8.35 -17.09 -9.54
CA TRP A 21 -9.67 -17.70 -9.50
C TRP A 21 -9.69 -19.05 -8.75
N ILE A 22 -8.69 -19.92 -8.99
CA ILE A 22 -8.51 -21.19 -8.28
C ILE A 22 -7.29 -21.10 -7.33
N LYS A 23 -7.43 -20.32 -6.26
CA LYS A 23 -6.35 -19.91 -5.36
C LYS A 23 -5.56 -21.08 -4.76
N GLU A 24 -6.26 -22.18 -4.41
CA GLU A 24 -5.69 -23.35 -3.77
C GLU A 24 -4.98 -24.29 -4.76
N ALA A 25 -5.12 -24.05 -6.08
CA ALA A 25 -4.45 -24.88 -7.07
C ALA A 25 -2.91 -24.63 -7.05
N PRO A 26 -2.09 -25.69 -7.01
CA PRO A 26 -0.64 -25.55 -7.16
C PRO A 26 -0.30 -24.94 -8.54
N LEU A 27 0.80 -24.17 -8.63
CA LEU A 27 1.26 -23.62 -9.91
C LEU A 27 1.52 -24.71 -10.96
N SER A 28 2.06 -25.85 -10.53
CA SER A 28 2.28 -27.02 -11.39
C SER A 28 0.98 -27.53 -12.03
N PHE A 29 -0.14 -27.47 -11.32
CA PHE A 29 -1.45 -27.81 -11.86
C PHE A 29 -1.90 -26.82 -12.93
N ILE A 30 -1.74 -25.53 -12.71
CA ILE A 30 -2.06 -24.50 -13.71
C ILE A 30 -1.24 -24.70 -14.98
N TYR A 31 0.09 -24.90 -14.86
CA TYR A 31 0.94 -25.21 -16.01
C TYR A 31 0.50 -26.49 -16.74
N LYS A 32 0.02 -27.51 -15.98
CA LYS A 32 -0.52 -28.74 -16.56
C LYS A 32 -1.74 -28.47 -17.43
N LEU A 33 -2.68 -27.60 -17.02
CA LEU A 33 -3.85 -27.24 -17.82
C LEU A 33 -3.47 -26.65 -19.19
N PHE A 34 -2.47 -25.77 -19.25
CA PHE A 34 -1.98 -25.22 -20.53
C PHE A 34 -1.29 -26.29 -21.39
N ARG A 35 -0.44 -27.12 -20.79
CA ARG A 35 0.24 -28.21 -21.48
C ARG A 35 -0.74 -29.24 -22.06
N GLN A 36 -1.81 -29.56 -21.33
CA GLN A 36 -2.86 -30.49 -21.77
C GLN A 36 -3.88 -29.81 -22.73
N LYS A 37 -3.73 -28.49 -22.98
CA LYS A 37 -4.59 -27.73 -23.87
C LYS A 37 -6.03 -27.59 -23.36
N ASP A 38 -6.18 -27.69 -22.03
CA ASP A 38 -7.46 -27.56 -21.33
C ASP A 38 -7.90 -26.09 -21.13
N VAL A 39 -7.05 -25.15 -21.52
CA VAL A 39 -7.35 -23.73 -21.55
C VAL A 39 -7.48 -23.25 -22.99
N LYS A 40 -8.63 -22.64 -23.31
CA LYS A 40 -8.90 -22.04 -24.62
C LYS A 40 -9.53 -20.66 -24.45
N VAL A 41 -9.21 -19.75 -25.38
CA VAL A 41 -9.86 -18.45 -25.50
C VAL A 41 -10.50 -18.38 -26.88
N ASN A 42 -11.78 -18.00 -26.93
CA ASN A 42 -12.58 -17.95 -28.16
C ASN A 42 -12.50 -19.26 -28.97
N GLY A 43 -12.50 -20.40 -28.26
CA GLY A 43 -12.39 -21.74 -28.83
C GLY A 43 -10.99 -22.17 -29.29
N LYS A 44 -10.02 -21.26 -29.30
CA LYS A 44 -8.63 -21.51 -29.72
C LYS A 44 -7.72 -21.73 -28.51
N LYS A 45 -6.71 -22.58 -28.68
CA LYS A 45 -5.63 -22.76 -27.69
C LYS A 45 -4.82 -21.47 -27.59
N VAL A 46 -4.41 -21.13 -26.37
CA VAL A 46 -3.61 -19.92 -26.12
C VAL A 46 -2.34 -20.25 -25.33
N ASP A 47 -1.34 -19.40 -25.53
CA ASP A 47 -0.14 -19.43 -24.70
C ASP A 47 -0.47 -19.01 -23.26
N ILE A 48 0.30 -19.50 -22.30
CA ILE A 48 0.15 -19.18 -20.87
C ILE A 48 0.29 -17.67 -20.58
N LYS A 49 0.98 -16.93 -21.45
CA LYS A 49 1.18 -15.47 -21.34
C LYS A 49 0.12 -14.66 -22.10
N TYR A 50 -0.87 -15.32 -22.73
CA TYR A 50 -1.94 -14.62 -23.45
C TYR A 50 -2.58 -13.55 -22.56
N ILE A 51 -2.75 -12.36 -23.13
CA ILE A 51 -3.40 -11.23 -22.45
C ILE A 51 -4.88 -11.26 -22.80
N LEU A 52 -5.73 -11.50 -21.80
CA LEU A 52 -7.18 -11.49 -21.94
C LEU A 52 -7.68 -10.12 -22.42
N GLN A 53 -8.59 -10.14 -23.38
CA GLN A 53 -9.24 -8.95 -23.92
C GLN A 53 -10.68 -8.87 -23.42
N ASP A 54 -11.24 -7.66 -23.42
CA ASP A 54 -12.70 -7.49 -23.18
C ASP A 54 -13.50 -8.24 -24.25
N GLY A 55 -14.54 -8.94 -23.81
CA GLY A 55 -15.37 -9.77 -24.67
C GLY A 55 -14.83 -11.18 -24.95
N ASP A 56 -13.59 -11.48 -24.58
CA ASP A 56 -13.04 -12.84 -24.71
C ASP A 56 -13.92 -13.87 -23.98
N THR A 57 -13.99 -15.06 -24.55
CA THR A 57 -14.63 -16.21 -23.90
C THR A 57 -13.56 -17.22 -23.51
N LEU A 58 -13.28 -17.29 -22.23
CA LEU A 58 -12.31 -18.25 -21.64
C LEU A 58 -13.01 -19.57 -21.34
N PHE A 59 -12.50 -20.65 -21.89
CA PHE A 59 -12.90 -22.03 -21.59
C PHE A 59 -11.81 -22.71 -20.79
N ILE A 60 -12.19 -23.32 -19.67
CA ILE A 60 -11.31 -24.16 -18.84
C ILE A 60 -11.97 -25.51 -18.65
N TYR A 61 -11.31 -26.56 -19.12
CA TYR A 61 -11.75 -27.94 -18.97
C TYR A 61 -11.26 -28.47 -17.62
N LEU A 62 -12.09 -28.33 -16.60
CA LEU A 62 -11.82 -28.77 -15.25
C LEU A 62 -12.98 -29.63 -14.75
N LYS A 63 -12.68 -30.76 -14.08
CA LYS A 63 -13.70 -31.58 -13.43
C LYS A 63 -14.34 -30.77 -12.29
N PRO A 64 -15.68 -30.86 -12.09
CA PRO A 64 -16.37 -30.12 -11.03
C PRO A 64 -15.74 -30.29 -9.65
N ASP A 65 -15.42 -31.52 -9.25
CA ASP A 65 -14.82 -31.84 -7.94
C ASP A 65 -13.46 -31.14 -7.71
N LEU A 66 -12.66 -31.02 -8.79
CA LEU A 66 -11.38 -30.28 -8.72
C LEU A 66 -11.61 -28.78 -8.65
N LEU A 67 -12.66 -28.27 -9.26
CA LEU A 67 -13.02 -26.87 -9.21
C LEU A 67 -13.43 -26.49 -7.77
N GLU A 68 -14.32 -27.26 -7.15
CA GLU A 68 -14.74 -27.03 -5.77
C GLU A 68 -13.55 -27.15 -4.80
N LYS A 69 -12.68 -28.16 -4.98
CA LYS A 69 -11.46 -28.32 -4.18
C LYS A 69 -10.53 -27.11 -4.24
N PHE A 70 -10.40 -26.45 -5.41
CA PHE A 70 -9.47 -25.35 -5.63
C PHE A 70 -10.10 -23.97 -5.55
N LYS A 71 -11.43 -23.89 -5.58
CA LYS A 71 -12.20 -22.67 -5.40
C LYS A 71 -12.57 -22.60 -3.92
N LYS A 72 -11.80 -21.86 -3.16
CA LYS A 72 -12.12 -21.61 -1.77
C LYS A 72 -13.19 -20.50 -1.72
N ASP A 73 -14.33 -20.82 -1.13
CA ASP A 73 -15.33 -19.79 -0.84
C ASP A 73 -14.74 -18.77 0.12
N TYR A 74 -14.91 -17.51 -0.25
CA TYR A 74 -14.45 -16.40 0.58
C TYR A 74 -15.42 -16.25 1.75
N VAL A 75 -15.08 -16.86 2.88
CA VAL A 75 -15.81 -16.70 4.14
C VAL A 75 -14.99 -15.82 5.07
N GLU A 76 -14.96 -14.51 4.80
CA GLU A 76 -14.51 -13.58 5.83
C GLU A 76 -15.70 -13.11 6.66
N LYS A 77 -15.55 -13.18 7.98
CA LYS A 77 -16.50 -12.52 8.87
C LYS A 77 -16.39 -11.01 8.64
N PRO A 78 -17.51 -10.30 8.43
CA PRO A 78 -17.48 -8.87 8.22
C PRO A 78 -16.76 -8.16 9.37
N ILE A 79 -15.84 -7.27 9.05
CA ILE A 79 -15.19 -6.41 10.02
C ILE A 79 -16.10 -5.17 10.17
N SER A 80 -16.65 -4.97 11.35
CA SER A 80 -17.59 -3.88 11.64
C SER A 80 -16.92 -2.53 11.95
N THR A 81 -15.58 -2.49 12.02
CA THR A 81 -14.85 -1.25 12.31
C THR A 81 -14.93 -0.30 11.11
N PRO A 82 -15.45 0.91 11.27
CA PRO A 82 -15.58 1.87 10.17
C PRO A 82 -14.21 2.30 9.64
N LEU A 83 -14.14 2.54 8.32
CA LEU A 83 -13.01 3.19 7.68
C LEU A 83 -13.20 4.71 7.76
N ASP A 84 -12.14 5.44 8.07
CA ASP A 84 -12.08 6.89 7.93
C ASP A 84 -11.76 7.22 6.45
N ILE A 85 -12.82 7.50 5.67
CA ILE A 85 -12.75 7.70 4.21
C ILE A 85 -12.67 9.19 3.92
N ILE A 86 -11.57 9.62 3.28
CA ILE A 86 -11.36 10.99 2.81
C ILE A 86 -12.07 11.25 1.48
N TYR A 87 -12.02 10.25 0.58
CA TYR A 87 -12.62 10.33 -0.74
C TYR A 87 -12.96 8.94 -1.25
N GLU A 88 -14.04 8.85 -1.99
CA GLU A 88 -14.44 7.62 -2.67
C GLU A 88 -15.15 7.92 -3.99
N ASP A 89 -14.83 7.13 -5.01
CA ASP A 89 -15.54 7.08 -6.28
C ASP A 89 -15.72 5.62 -6.77
N LYS A 90 -16.04 5.42 -8.05
CA LYS A 90 -16.20 4.09 -8.65
C LYS A 90 -14.89 3.29 -8.74
N ASN A 91 -13.75 3.94 -8.72
CA ASN A 91 -12.43 3.36 -8.99
C ASN A 91 -11.54 3.25 -7.75
N ILE A 92 -11.58 4.26 -6.88
CA ILE A 92 -10.67 4.38 -5.74
C ILE A 92 -11.39 4.67 -4.42
N VAL A 93 -10.72 4.32 -3.33
CA VAL A 93 -11.03 4.80 -1.97
C VAL A 93 -9.75 5.38 -1.39
N VAL A 94 -9.82 6.60 -0.86
CA VAL A 94 -8.74 7.26 -0.12
C VAL A 94 -9.07 7.19 1.36
N VAL A 95 -8.22 6.51 2.12
CA VAL A 95 -8.43 6.23 3.54
C VAL A 95 -7.43 6.99 4.39
N ASN A 96 -7.88 7.61 5.47
CA ASN A 96 -7.03 8.09 6.55
C ASN A 96 -6.73 6.93 7.51
N LYS A 97 -5.58 6.30 7.34
CA LYS A 97 -5.19 5.14 8.14
C LYS A 97 -4.87 5.53 9.58
N PRO A 98 -5.52 4.94 10.59
CA PRO A 98 -5.16 5.17 11.99
C PRO A 98 -3.82 4.52 12.35
N ARG A 99 -3.27 4.92 13.48
CA ARG A 99 -2.11 4.30 14.11
C ARG A 99 -2.42 2.84 14.49
N GLY A 100 -1.42 1.98 14.43
CA GLY A 100 -1.51 0.57 14.87
C GLY A 100 -2.09 -0.38 13.82
N LEU A 101 -2.77 0.13 12.77
CA LEU A 101 -3.37 -0.69 11.73
C LEU A 101 -2.33 -1.10 10.68
N LEU A 102 -2.23 -2.41 10.42
CA LEU A 102 -1.45 -2.96 9.31
C LEU A 102 -2.18 -2.74 7.97
N ILE A 103 -1.42 -2.52 6.91
CA ILE A 103 -1.96 -2.46 5.54
C ILE A 103 -2.34 -3.88 5.05
N HIS A 104 -1.41 -4.82 5.19
CA HIS A 104 -1.58 -6.24 4.88
C HIS A 104 -1.08 -7.08 6.06
N SER A 105 -1.54 -8.33 6.15
CA SER A 105 -1.06 -9.27 7.14
C SER A 105 0.47 -9.44 7.09
N ASP A 106 1.08 -9.53 8.25
CA ASP A 106 2.49 -9.87 8.44
C ASP A 106 2.71 -11.37 8.74
N GLY A 107 1.64 -12.17 8.63
CA GLY A 107 1.64 -13.60 8.91
C GLY A 107 1.33 -13.95 10.37
N LYS A 108 1.43 -13.02 11.31
CA LYS A 108 1.12 -13.23 12.74
C LYS A 108 -0.28 -12.72 13.09
N ASP A 109 -0.66 -11.55 12.56
CA ASP A 109 -1.96 -10.92 12.74
C ASP A 109 -2.66 -10.77 11.39
N SER A 110 -3.51 -11.73 11.04
CA SER A 110 -4.06 -11.80 9.68
C SER A 110 -5.43 -11.14 9.52
N LYS A 111 -6.18 -10.95 10.60
CA LYS A 111 -7.61 -10.58 10.51
C LYS A 111 -7.85 -9.07 10.41
N PHE A 112 -7.18 -8.27 11.22
CA PHE A 112 -7.36 -6.81 11.27
C PHE A 112 -6.31 -6.10 10.44
N THR A 113 -6.58 -5.94 9.15
CA THR A 113 -5.74 -5.14 8.24
C THR A 113 -6.60 -4.17 7.44
N LEU A 114 -6.01 -3.09 6.94
CA LEU A 114 -6.71 -2.15 6.08
C LEU A 114 -7.30 -2.83 4.83
N ALA A 115 -6.57 -3.78 4.26
CA ALA A 115 -7.04 -4.55 3.10
C ALA A 115 -8.32 -5.32 3.42
N ASN A 116 -8.38 -6.01 4.57
CA ASN A 116 -9.56 -6.77 4.97
C ASN A 116 -10.74 -5.86 5.35
N MET A 117 -10.46 -4.74 6.04
CA MET A 117 -11.49 -3.74 6.36
C MET A 117 -12.11 -3.14 5.09
N LEU A 118 -11.29 -2.78 4.11
CA LEU A 118 -11.78 -2.26 2.83
C LEU A 118 -12.64 -3.29 2.10
N THR A 119 -12.17 -4.54 2.05
CA THR A 119 -12.94 -5.63 1.41
C THR A 119 -14.30 -5.81 2.10
N SER A 120 -14.32 -5.87 3.44
CA SER A 120 -15.56 -5.96 4.22
C SER A 120 -16.50 -4.79 3.97
N TYR A 121 -15.96 -3.58 3.93
CA TYR A 121 -16.71 -2.35 3.63
C TYR A 121 -17.40 -2.43 2.27
N LEU A 122 -16.64 -2.80 1.21
CA LEU A 122 -17.18 -2.87 -0.15
C LEU A 122 -18.18 -4.03 -0.33
N ILE A 123 -18.02 -5.14 0.40
CA ILE A 123 -19.02 -6.23 0.43
C ILE A 123 -20.32 -5.73 1.07
N GLN A 124 -20.25 -5.06 2.23
CA GLN A 124 -21.44 -4.53 2.92
C GLN A 124 -22.16 -3.48 2.08
N LYS A 125 -21.42 -2.68 1.31
CA LYS A 125 -21.96 -1.68 0.38
C LYS A 125 -22.56 -2.28 -0.90
N GLY A 126 -22.34 -3.59 -1.13
CA GLY A 126 -22.79 -4.28 -2.36
C GLY A 126 -21.93 -3.98 -3.60
N GLU A 127 -20.77 -3.32 -3.43
CA GLU A 127 -19.88 -2.93 -4.52
C GLU A 127 -18.82 -3.98 -4.85
N PHE A 128 -18.66 -4.98 -4.00
CA PHE A 128 -17.75 -6.10 -4.23
C PHE A 128 -18.40 -7.42 -3.85
N ASN A 129 -18.36 -8.39 -4.78
CA ASN A 129 -18.79 -9.77 -4.52
C ASN A 129 -17.59 -10.71 -4.78
N PRO A 130 -16.98 -11.30 -3.73
CA PRO A 130 -15.82 -12.16 -3.87
C PRO A 130 -16.07 -13.41 -4.72
N ASN A 131 -17.32 -13.90 -4.78
CA ASN A 131 -17.68 -15.07 -5.57
C ASN A 131 -17.71 -14.78 -7.09
N ASN A 132 -17.94 -13.52 -7.47
CA ASN A 132 -17.98 -13.07 -8.87
C ASN A 132 -16.71 -12.32 -9.30
N SER A 133 -15.73 -12.18 -8.43
CA SER A 133 -14.54 -11.35 -8.68
C SER A 133 -13.45 -12.04 -9.50
N TYR A 134 -13.61 -13.34 -9.77
CA TYR A 134 -12.59 -14.16 -10.43
C TYR A 134 -11.19 -13.93 -9.86
N GLY A 135 -11.13 -13.81 -8.52
CA GLY A 135 -9.89 -13.69 -7.76
C GLY A 135 -9.29 -12.28 -7.69
N PHE A 136 -9.87 -11.25 -8.28
CA PHE A 136 -9.54 -9.88 -7.92
C PHE A 136 -10.08 -9.57 -6.51
N VAL A 137 -9.30 -8.85 -5.72
CA VAL A 137 -9.72 -8.33 -4.42
C VAL A 137 -9.35 -6.85 -4.36
N PRO A 138 -10.31 -5.96 -4.07
CA PRO A 138 -10.02 -4.55 -3.81
C PRO A 138 -8.96 -4.39 -2.73
N GLY A 139 -8.12 -3.38 -2.84
CA GLY A 139 -7.06 -3.27 -1.85
C GLY A 139 -6.17 -2.05 -1.97
N PRO A 140 -5.31 -1.84 -0.96
CA PRO A 140 -4.33 -0.76 -0.95
C PRO A 140 -3.29 -0.90 -2.07
N CYS A 141 -2.98 0.22 -2.74
CA CYS A 141 -2.01 0.27 -3.85
C CYS A 141 -0.59 0.59 -3.37
N HIS A 142 -0.45 1.04 -2.14
CA HIS A 142 0.83 1.29 -1.48
C HIS A 142 0.73 0.99 0.01
N ARG A 143 1.83 1.19 0.73
CA ARG A 143 1.86 0.89 2.16
C ARG A 143 2.39 2.04 2.99
N LEU A 144 1.92 2.10 4.23
CA LEU A 144 2.50 2.81 5.35
C LEU A 144 2.95 1.79 6.41
N ASP A 145 3.85 2.18 7.28
CA ASP A 145 4.23 1.38 8.44
C ASP A 145 3.02 1.25 9.40
N ARG A 146 3.02 0.23 10.25
CA ARG A 146 1.93 -0.06 11.20
C ARG A 146 1.50 1.19 11.98
N ASN A 147 2.47 1.94 12.50
CA ASN A 147 2.22 3.10 13.36
C ASN A 147 2.26 4.45 12.63
N THR A 148 2.55 4.48 11.34
CA THR A 148 2.41 5.69 10.52
C THR A 148 0.94 5.90 10.18
N THR A 149 0.43 7.09 10.45
CA THR A 149 -0.95 7.50 10.17
C THR A 149 -1.07 8.19 8.81
N GLY A 150 -2.30 8.40 8.33
CA GLY A 150 -2.58 9.24 7.18
C GLY A 150 -2.93 8.47 5.91
N ILE A 151 -2.75 9.10 4.76
CA ILE A 151 -3.34 8.74 3.47
C ILE A 151 -2.85 7.39 2.94
N VAL A 152 -3.83 6.54 2.60
CA VAL A 152 -3.63 5.32 1.82
C VAL A 152 -4.61 5.30 0.66
N ILE A 153 -4.09 5.15 -0.57
CA ILE A 153 -4.89 5.00 -1.79
C ILE A 153 -5.17 3.52 -2.02
N CYS A 154 -6.44 3.20 -2.21
CA CYS A 154 -6.93 1.85 -2.46
C CYS A 154 -7.68 1.80 -3.79
N ALA A 155 -7.56 0.69 -4.51
CA ALA A 155 -8.31 0.44 -5.74
C ALA A 155 -9.52 -0.44 -5.48
N LYS A 156 -10.66 -0.11 -6.11
CA LYS A 156 -11.92 -0.85 -6.04
C LYS A 156 -12.05 -1.89 -7.15
N ASN A 157 -11.34 -1.71 -8.26
CA ASN A 157 -11.39 -2.60 -9.42
C ASN A 157 -9.98 -2.85 -9.99
N LEU A 158 -9.88 -3.87 -10.84
CA LEU A 158 -8.59 -4.29 -11.39
C LEU A 158 -7.94 -3.24 -12.30
N PRO A 159 -8.64 -2.56 -13.22
CA PRO A 159 -8.05 -1.50 -14.03
C PRO A 159 -7.44 -0.38 -13.19
N ALA A 160 -8.17 0.12 -12.19
CA ALA A 160 -7.66 1.13 -11.25
C ALA A 160 -6.43 0.64 -10.47
N MET A 161 -6.45 -0.63 -10.02
CA MET A 161 -5.28 -1.23 -9.35
C MET A 161 -4.05 -1.26 -10.25
N GLN A 162 -4.21 -1.66 -11.51
CA GLN A 162 -3.09 -1.73 -12.46
C GLN A 162 -2.50 -0.35 -12.73
N GLU A 163 -3.35 0.64 -12.98
CA GLU A 163 -2.94 2.01 -13.26
C GLU A 163 -2.27 2.67 -12.05
N LEU A 164 -2.88 2.57 -10.86
CA LEU A 164 -2.29 3.07 -9.62
C LEU A 164 -0.94 2.41 -9.31
N LEU A 165 -0.81 1.09 -9.48
CA LEU A 165 0.47 0.41 -9.28
C LEU A 165 1.54 0.87 -10.27
N ALA A 166 1.18 1.25 -11.50
CA ALA A 166 2.08 1.85 -12.46
C ALA A 166 2.54 3.24 -11.99
N LEU A 167 1.60 4.10 -11.57
CA LEU A 167 1.89 5.42 -10.99
C LEU A 167 2.79 5.34 -9.75
N PHE A 168 2.53 4.39 -8.85
CA PHE A 168 3.38 4.18 -7.66
C PHE A 168 4.77 3.62 -7.98
N ARG A 169 4.96 3.01 -9.15
CA ARG A 169 6.26 2.54 -9.63
C ARG A 169 7.07 3.66 -10.27
N ASP A 170 6.45 4.41 -11.16
CA ASP A 170 7.06 5.53 -11.87
C ASP A 170 7.28 6.74 -10.96
N ARG A 171 6.26 7.17 -10.21
CA ARG A 171 6.25 8.26 -9.23
C ARG A 171 6.42 9.68 -9.78
N THR A 172 6.68 9.86 -11.04
CA THR A 172 6.80 11.19 -11.67
C THR A 172 5.47 11.93 -11.71
N GLN A 173 4.37 11.19 -11.63
CA GLN A 173 3.01 11.69 -11.75
C GLN A 173 2.24 11.76 -10.42
N ILE A 174 2.91 11.46 -9.31
CA ILE A 174 2.33 11.52 -7.96
C ILE A 174 3.27 12.21 -6.98
N LYS A 175 2.70 12.89 -5.99
CA LYS A 175 3.44 13.53 -4.91
C LYS A 175 2.91 13.07 -3.56
N LYS A 176 3.82 12.76 -2.63
CA LYS A 176 3.48 12.36 -1.26
C LYS A 176 4.23 13.23 -0.28
N SER A 177 3.48 13.89 0.59
CA SER A 177 4.07 14.67 1.66
C SER A 177 3.71 14.09 3.02
N TYR A 178 4.70 14.10 3.89
CA TYR A 178 4.57 13.64 5.26
C TYR A 178 4.88 14.76 6.23
N THR A 179 4.26 14.73 7.39
CA THR A 179 4.62 15.55 8.55
C THR A 179 5.33 14.67 9.54
N ALA A 180 6.51 15.08 9.99
CA ALA A 180 7.28 14.39 11.01
C ALA A 180 7.82 15.36 12.06
N LEU A 181 7.92 14.90 13.31
CA LEU A 181 8.66 15.57 14.36
C LEU A 181 9.97 14.84 14.54
N VAL A 182 11.10 15.54 14.38
CA VAL A 182 12.45 14.96 14.49
C VAL A 182 13.22 15.59 15.63
N TYR A 183 14.15 14.84 16.21
CA TYR A 183 15.00 15.30 17.32
C TYR A 183 16.12 16.22 16.82
N GLY A 184 16.45 17.21 17.62
CA GLY A 184 17.58 18.11 17.44
C GLY A 184 17.26 19.38 16.64
N LYS A 185 18.27 20.20 16.44
CA LYS A 185 18.19 21.43 15.62
C LYS A 185 18.50 21.09 14.19
N LEU A 186 17.52 21.21 13.32
CA LEU A 186 17.65 20.87 11.91
C LEU A 186 17.70 22.15 11.05
N ASN A 187 18.62 22.22 10.10
CA ASN A 187 18.70 23.33 9.14
C ASN A 187 17.50 23.33 8.17
N GLY A 188 17.20 24.50 7.59
CA GLY A 188 15.96 24.83 6.89
C GLY A 188 15.39 23.80 5.93
N SER A 189 16.15 23.29 4.97
CA SER A 189 15.74 22.26 4.01
C SER A 189 16.94 21.43 3.58
N GLY A 190 16.70 20.24 3.06
CA GLY A 190 17.76 19.37 2.56
C GLY A 190 17.26 18.13 1.85
N THR A 191 18.20 17.44 1.24
CA THR A 191 17.97 16.15 0.55
C THR A 191 18.85 15.08 1.20
N ILE A 192 18.22 13.97 1.62
CA ILE A 192 18.93 12.80 2.13
C ILE A 192 18.94 11.78 1.01
N ASN A 193 20.12 11.51 0.45
CA ASN A 193 20.34 10.54 -0.63
C ASN A 193 21.30 9.45 -0.13
N ILE A 194 20.77 8.51 0.64
CA ILE A 194 21.54 7.42 1.23
C ILE A 194 20.85 6.10 0.84
N PRO A 195 21.50 5.21 0.06
CA PRO A 195 20.92 3.93 -0.30
C PRO A 195 20.65 3.07 0.94
N LEU A 196 19.50 2.39 0.93
CA LEU A 196 19.03 1.59 2.05
C LEU A 196 19.05 0.09 1.74
N LEU A 197 19.63 -0.68 2.64
CA LEU A 197 19.68 -2.14 2.63
C LEU A 197 18.76 -2.70 3.71
N LYS A 198 17.96 -3.71 3.34
CA LYS A 198 17.07 -4.39 4.30
C LYS A 198 17.88 -5.37 5.15
N ASP A 199 17.79 -5.22 6.45
CA ASP A 199 18.23 -6.19 7.45
C ASP A 199 17.02 -7.07 7.80
N ALA A 200 17.00 -8.28 7.23
CA ALA A 200 15.86 -9.18 7.37
C ALA A 200 15.71 -9.70 8.80
N ASP A 201 16.82 -9.94 9.49
CA ASP A 201 16.82 -10.53 10.83
C ASP A 201 16.30 -9.55 11.87
N LYS A 202 16.65 -8.26 11.73
CA LYS A 202 16.21 -7.19 12.64
C LYS A 202 14.87 -6.55 12.22
N GLY A 203 14.36 -6.87 11.02
CA GLY A 203 13.17 -6.20 10.47
C GLY A 203 13.35 -4.67 10.36
N MET A 204 14.59 -4.24 10.08
CA MET A 204 15.03 -2.85 9.94
C MET A 204 15.63 -2.60 8.55
N VAL A 205 16.02 -1.37 8.31
CA VAL A 205 16.89 -1.01 7.18
C VAL A 205 18.08 -0.22 7.71
N ARG A 206 19.22 -0.32 7.04
CA ARG A 206 20.46 0.41 7.32
C ARG A 206 21.02 1.04 6.06
N ALA A 207 21.93 1.95 6.18
CA ALA A 207 22.71 2.42 5.05
C ALA A 207 23.50 1.24 4.45
N GLY A 208 23.66 1.26 3.14
CA GLY A 208 24.45 0.27 2.42
C GLY A 208 24.82 0.77 1.03
N THR A 209 25.71 0.05 0.37
CA THR A 209 26.14 0.35 -0.98
C THR A 209 25.29 -0.41 -2.02
N LEU A 210 25.22 0.11 -3.25
CA LEU A 210 24.54 -0.59 -4.34
C LEU A 210 25.18 -1.96 -4.62
N LYS A 211 26.48 -2.11 -4.38
CA LYS A 211 27.21 -3.39 -4.53
C LYS A 211 26.73 -4.43 -3.49
N GLU A 212 26.34 -4.00 -2.31
CA GLU A 212 25.75 -4.86 -1.27
C GLU A 212 24.26 -5.16 -1.52
N GLY A 213 23.66 -4.65 -2.59
CA GLY A 213 22.25 -4.82 -2.91
C GLY A 213 21.33 -3.77 -2.24
N ALA A 214 21.90 -2.70 -1.68
CA ALA A 214 21.11 -1.57 -1.21
C ALA A 214 20.37 -0.91 -2.38
N LYS A 215 19.21 -0.34 -2.10
CA LYS A 215 18.37 0.33 -3.09
C LYS A 215 18.47 1.84 -2.93
N THR A 216 18.58 2.56 -4.03
CA THR A 216 18.51 4.03 -4.04
C THR A 216 17.32 4.50 -3.22
N ALA A 217 17.55 5.44 -2.31
CA ALA A 217 16.55 6.06 -1.47
C ALA A 217 16.82 7.56 -1.38
N ILE A 218 15.82 8.37 -1.70
CA ILE A 218 15.93 9.84 -1.74
C ILE A 218 14.74 10.43 -1.01
N THR A 219 15.03 11.24 0.00
CA THR A 219 14.05 11.94 0.85
C THR A 219 14.39 13.42 0.87
N GLU A 220 13.45 14.27 0.47
CA GLU A 220 13.57 15.71 0.61
C GLU A 220 12.80 16.17 1.85
N TYR A 221 13.31 17.19 2.51
CA TYR A 221 12.62 17.77 3.66
C TYR A 221 12.74 19.29 3.69
N LYS A 222 11.74 19.90 4.32
CA LYS A 222 11.71 21.32 4.66
C LYS A 222 11.26 21.49 6.10
N ARG A 223 12.08 22.13 6.94
CA ARG A 223 11.71 22.49 8.30
C ARG A 223 10.54 23.48 8.27
N VAL A 224 9.48 23.16 8.98
CA VAL A 224 8.30 24.02 9.17
C VAL A 224 8.50 24.91 10.40
N LYS A 225 8.91 24.28 11.52
CA LYS A 225 9.12 24.99 12.80
C LYS A 225 10.25 24.33 13.57
N GLN A 226 11.09 25.15 14.21
CA GLN A 226 12.08 24.68 15.19
C GLN A 226 11.52 24.91 16.58
N PHE A 227 11.56 23.88 17.41
CA PHE A 227 11.34 23.96 18.84
C PHE A 227 12.68 23.88 19.57
N SER A 228 12.68 23.79 20.91
CA SER A 228 13.90 23.73 21.70
C SER A 228 14.85 22.61 21.23
N ASN A 229 14.40 21.35 21.32
CA ASN A 229 15.17 20.16 20.99
C ASN A 229 14.55 19.30 19.88
N THR A 230 13.53 19.80 19.19
CA THR A 230 12.86 19.08 18.11
C THR A 230 12.53 20.02 16.95
N ALA A 231 12.35 19.48 15.77
CA ALA A 231 11.95 20.22 14.59
C ALA A 231 10.76 19.54 13.90
N LEU A 232 9.73 20.31 13.58
CA LEU A 232 8.64 19.89 12.71
C LEU A 232 9.09 20.02 11.27
N VAL A 233 8.97 18.96 10.49
CA VAL A 233 9.39 18.92 9.09
C VAL A 233 8.28 18.43 8.18
N ASN A 234 8.18 19.02 7.00
CA ASN A 234 7.52 18.44 5.85
C ASN A 234 8.54 17.58 5.09
N VAL A 235 8.15 16.38 4.73
CA VAL A 235 9.02 15.39 4.07
C VAL A 235 8.38 14.94 2.78
N GLU A 236 9.12 14.97 1.70
CA GLU A 236 8.72 14.47 0.39
C GLU A 236 9.52 13.22 0.01
N LEU A 237 8.84 12.20 -0.48
CA LEU A 237 9.47 10.94 -0.85
C LEU A 237 9.58 10.81 -2.38
N LEU A 238 10.79 10.94 -2.93
CA LEU A 238 11.08 10.63 -4.33
C LEU A 238 11.20 9.12 -4.56
N THR A 239 11.53 8.37 -3.53
CA THR A 239 11.53 6.90 -3.51
C THR A 239 10.66 6.39 -2.35
N GLY A 240 10.41 5.09 -2.23
CA GLY A 240 9.57 4.55 -1.13
C GLY A 240 10.10 3.20 -0.66
N ARG A 241 11.19 3.22 0.09
CA ARG A 241 11.73 2.03 0.72
C ARG A 241 11.09 1.82 2.09
N THR A 242 11.15 0.60 2.57
CA THR A 242 10.69 0.27 3.92
C THR A 242 11.37 1.19 4.92
N HIS A 243 10.60 1.78 5.84
CA HIS A 243 11.07 2.68 6.91
C HIS A 243 11.92 3.88 6.42
N GLN A 244 11.82 4.28 5.14
CA GLN A 244 12.77 5.22 4.53
C GLN A 244 12.94 6.52 5.31
N ILE A 245 11.86 7.24 5.62
CA ILE A 245 11.90 8.50 6.40
C ILE A 245 12.59 8.25 7.74
N ARG A 246 12.17 7.23 8.46
CA ARG A 246 12.64 6.89 9.80
C ARG A 246 14.14 6.60 9.82
N ALA A 247 14.60 5.76 8.88
CA ALA A 247 16.03 5.42 8.76
C ALA A 247 16.84 6.63 8.27
N HIS A 248 16.38 7.39 7.29
CA HIS A 248 17.10 8.54 6.76
C HIS A 248 17.34 9.61 7.82
N PHE A 249 16.30 9.98 8.57
CA PHE A 249 16.47 10.98 9.62
C PHE A 249 17.37 10.49 10.76
N ALA A 250 17.31 9.20 11.12
CA ALA A 250 18.24 8.62 12.10
C ALA A 250 19.69 8.65 11.59
N LEU A 251 19.93 8.33 10.31
CA LEU A 251 21.26 8.34 9.68
C LEU A 251 21.91 9.72 9.65
N ILE A 252 21.13 10.79 9.59
CA ILE A 252 21.65 12.17 9.65
C ILE A 252 21.66 12.75 11.07
N GLY A 253 21.42 11.93 12.11
CA GLY A 253 21.48 12.35 13.53
C GLY A 253 20.22 13.04 14.04
N HIS A 254 19.12 13.04 13.28
CA HIS A 254 17.85 13.67 13.63
C HIS A 254 16.70 12.64 13.66
N PRO A 255 16.72 11.60 14.50
CA PRO A 255 15.73 10.54 14.47
C PRO A 255 14.31 11.08 14.71
N VAL A 256 13.31 10.38 14.11
CA VAL A 256 11.90 10.70 14.32
C VAL A 256 11.52 10.44 15.78
N VAL A 257 10.90 11.42 16.42
CA VAL A 257 10.46 11.34 17.83
C VAL A 257 9.41 10.24 17.99
N GLY A 258 9.55 9.44 19.07
CA GLY A 258 8.68 8.29 19.34
C GLY A 258 9.00 7.02 18.54
N ASP A 259 10.05 7.04 17.72
CA ASP A 259 10.41 5.86 16.91
C ASP A 259 11.16 4.82 17.76
N GLY A 260 10.50 3.71 18.09
CA GLY A 260 11.07 2.64 18.89
C GLY A 260 12.15 1.79 18.19
N LYS A 261 12.39 1.99 16.85
CA LYS A 261 13.42 1.23 16.12
C LYS A 261 14.65 2.07 15.77
N TYR A 262 14.45 3.34 15.42
CA TYR A 262 15.50 4.23 14.93
C TYR A 262 15.66 5.48 15.80
N GLY A 263 14.78 5.66 16.78
CA GLY A 263 14.72 6.85 17.63
C GLY A 263 15.78 6.90 18.73
N ASN A 264 15.80 8.02 19.41
CA ASN A 264 16.59 8.21 20.64
C ASN A 264 15.74 7.76 21.84
N PHE A 265 16.30 6.89 22.67
CA PHE A 265 15.57 6.29 23.80
C PHE A 265 15.15 7.35 24.84
N GLU A 266 16.03 8.27 25.22
CA GLU A 266 15.78 9.28 26.25
C GLU A 266 14.66 10.23 25.82
N ILE A 267 14.72 10.73 24.59
CA ILE A 267 13.70 11.61 24.00
C ILE A 267 12.37 10.87 23.84
N ASN A 268 12.41 9.62 23.40
CA ASN A 268 11.19 8.83 23.28
C ASN A 268 10.52 8.63 24.64
N LYS A 269 11.31 8.38 25.68
CA LYS A 269 10.81 8.25 27.05
C LYS A 269 10.20 9.56 27.56
N GLU A 270 10.88 10.68 27.36
CA GLU A 270 10.35 12.02 27.69
C GLU A 270 9.00 12.27 27.01
N PHE A 271 8.90 12.04 25.70
CA PHE A 271 7.66 12.23 24.94
C PHE A 271 6.56 11.22 25.28
N GLU A 272 6.91 10.01 25.70
CA GLU A 272 5.95 9.05 26.23
C GLU A 272 5.39 9.51 27.58
N ASP A 273 6.24 9.97 28.48
CA ASP A 273 5.85 10.40 29.82
C ASP A 273 5.04 11.70 29.80
N LEU A 274 5.42 12.68 28.97
CA LEU A 274 4.74 13.98 28.90
C LEU A 274 3.47 13.94 28.04
N TYR A 275 3.48 13.19 26.94
CA TYR A 275 2.42 13.27 25.92
C TYR A 275 1.76 11.92 25.58
N GLY A 276 2.22 10.82 26.20
CA GLY A 276 1.74 9.48 25.86
C GLY A 276 2.14 9.02 24.43
N LEU A 277 3.20 9.57 23.84
CA LEU A 277 3.63 9.25 22.49
C LEU A 277 4.40 7.91 22.47
N LYS A 278 3.72 6.81 22.11
CA LYS A 278 4.27 5.45 22.12
C LYS A 278 4.79 4.96 20.76
N SER A 279 4.85 5.80 19.75
CA SER A 279 5.35 5.44 18.42
C SER A 279 5.71 6.69 17.62
N GLN A 280 6.41 6.48 16.49
CA GLN A 280 6.91 7.55 15.64
C GLN A 280 5.88 8.64 15.35
N PHE A 281 6.25 9.91 15.56
CA PHE A 281 5.51 11.07 15.10
C PHE A 281 5.74 11.22 13.60
N LEU A 282 4.97 10.45 12.83
CA LEU A 282 5.06 10.41 11.36
C LEU A 282 3.66 10.22 10.77
N HIS A 283 3.27 11.15 9.90
CA HIS A 283 1.94 11.22 9.31
C HIS A 283 2.02 11.47 7.81
N ALA A 284 1.39 10.63 7.00
CA ALA A 284 1.22 10.83 5.56
C ALA A 284 0.12 11.87 5.33
N ALA A 285 0.51 13.15 5.29
CA ALA A 285 -0.39 14.29 5.36
C ALA A 285 -1.10 14.56 4.04
N THR A 286 -0.39 14.52 2.91
CA THR A 286 -0.99 14.80 1.60
C THR A 286 -0.58 13.78 0.54
N PHE A 287 -1.49 13.57 -0.41
CA PHE A 287 -1.24 12.82 -1.63
C PHE A 287 -1.83 13.58 -2.82
N SER A 288 -1.01 13.87 -3.82
CA SER A 288 -1.44 14.58 -5.03
C SER A 288 -1.23 13.72 -6.27
N PHE A 289 -2.23 13.67 -7.13
CA PHE A 289 -2.07 13.26 -8.51
C PHE A 289 -1.66 14.48 -9.33
N LEU A 290 -0.51 14.41 -9.97
CA LEU A 290 -0.08 15.43 -10.93
C LEU A 290 -0.85 15.25 -12.24
N LYS A 291 -0.24 15.55 -13.38
CA LYS A 291 -0.86 15.22 -14.67
C LYS A 291 -0.70 13.73 -14.92
N ILE A 292 -1.80 12.99 -14.92
CA ILE A 292 -1.86 11.54 -15.20
C ILE A 292 -2.70 11.27 -16.43
N ASP A 293 -2.37 10.22 -17.16
CA ASP A 293 -3.11 9.75 -18.34
C ASP A 293 -3.93 8.51 -17.99
N GLY A 294 -4.72 8.01 -18.92
CA GLY A 294 -5.49 6.76 -18.78
C GLY A 294 -6.87 6.92 -18.15
N ALA A 295 -7.39 5.84 -17.61
CA ALA A 295 -8.74 5.78 -17.05
C ALA A 295 -8.90 6.62 -15.77
N LEU A 296 -7.80 6.87 -15.06
CA LEU A 296 -7.77 7.69 -13.85
C LEU A 296 -7.40 9.16 -14.13
N SER A 297 -7.32 9.59 -15.40
CA SER A 297 -6.93 10.97 -15.79
C SER A 297 -7.80 12.06 -15.14
N TYR A 298 -9.04 11.76 -14.79
CA TYR A 298 -9.93 12.67 -14.06
C TYR A 298 -9.44 13.04 -12.65
N LEU A 299 -8.50 12.28 -12.07
CA LEU A 299 -7.85 12.59 -10.79
C LEU A 299 -6.69 13.59 -10.95
N SER A 300 -6.31 13.96 -12.19
CA SER A 300 -5.21 14.92 -12.43
C SER A 300 -5.44 16.24 -11.71
N GLY A 301 -4.41 16.68 -10.99
CA GLY A 301 -4.45 17.90 -10.18
C GLY A 301 -5.17 17.75 -8.83
N MET A 302 -5.79 16.62 -8.54
CA MET A 302 -6.44 16.41 -7.24
C MET A 302 -5.40 16.18 -6.15
N THR A 303 -5.62 16.83 -5.01
CA THR A 303 -4.85 16.64 -3.77
C THR A 303 -5.78 16.21 -2.67
N PHE A 304 -5.42 15.13 -1.99
CA PHE A 304 -6.10 14.64 -0.79
C PHE A 304 -5.28 14.98 0.44
N GLU A 305 -5.95 15.37 1.51
CA GLU A 305 -5.33 15.75 2.77
C GLU A 305 -5.92 14.90 3.92
N ALA A 306 -5.05 14.35 4.76
CA ALA A 306 -5.46 13.73 6.01
C ALA A 306 -5.16 14.69 7.16
N PRO A 307 -6.13 14.97 8.05
CA PRO A 307 -5.88 15.79 9.22
C PRO A 307 -4.87 15.11 10.14
N LEU A 308 -3.95 15.91 10.70
CA LEU A 308 -3.04 15.41 11.72
C LEU A 308 -3.84 14.88 12.93
N PRO A 309 -3.60 13.66 13.42
CA PRO A 309 -4.29 13.11 14.57
C PRO A 309 -4.27 14.04 15.80
N ASP A 310 -5.34 14.09 16.57
CA ASP A 310 -5.50 15.03 17.70
C ASP A 310 -4.36 14.92 18.72
N ASN A 311 -3.93 13.71 19.04
CA ASN A 311 -2.81 13.50 19.96
C ASN A 311 -1.51 14.10 19.42
N LEU A 312 -1.25 14.04 18.11
CA LEU A 312 -0.06 14.64 17.50
C LEU A 312 -0.20 16.16 17.40
N ARG A 313 -1.40 16.66 17.14
CA ARG A 313 -1.70 18.09 17.10
C ARG A 313 -1.51 18.73 18.48
N LYS A 314 -1.98 18.04 19.55
CA LYS A 314 -1.78 18.49 20.94
C LYS A 314 -0.30 18.62 21.27
N ILE A 315 0.54 17.63 20.91
CA ILE A 315 1.98 17.71 21.12
C ILE A 315 2.57 18.98 20.48
N LEU A 316 2.19 19.30 19.23
CA LEU A 316 2.69 20.51 18.56
C LEU A 316 2.22 21.80 19.24
N SER A 317 1.00 21.82 19.76
CA SER A 317 0.48 22.95 20.54
C SER A 317 1.27 23.17 21.83
N ASP A 318 1.59 22.09 22.54
CA ASP A 318 2.28 22.14 23.84
C ASP A 318 3.77 22.47 23.69
N LEU A 319 4.39 22.15 22.54
CA LEU A 319 5.76 22.55 22.19
C LEU A 319 5.87 24.00 21.71
N SER A 320 4.77 24.66 21.39
CA SER A 320 4.72 26.02 20.81
C SER A 320 4.76 27.08 21.85
#